data_c6cd2e4a8b91220fc2ca6768fa7031ba
#
_entry.id   c6cd2e4a8b91220fc2ca6768fa7031ba
#
_cell.length_a   1.000
_cell.length_b   1.000
_cell.length_c   1.000
_cell.angle_alpha   90.00
_cell.angle_beta   90.00
_cell.angle_gamma   90.00
#
_symmetry.space_group_name_H-M   'P 1'
#
loop_
_entity.id
_entity.type
_entity.pdbx_description
1 polymer ?
#
loop_
_entity_poly.entity_id
_entity_poly.type
_entity_poly.pdbx_seq_one_letter_code
_entity_poly.pdbx_strand_id
1 'polypeptide(L)'
;VEPERATKLLARLCLQPAGAGHAGGGRAKAVLAQSREYEQAVQTQLVSAVANNYYTLLMLDAQLEISTATEAAWAESVTATRAMKAAGMVTEAGLAQTEATYYNIRTSLLDLKEQINQVENALSLLLFDVPQNIRRGKLEGQQLPEDLFVGVPLQMLANRPDVRSAEQALAQAFYTTNSARSAFYPSITLSGSAGWTNSAGALIVNPGKFIATAVASLTQPLFNRGQNIAQLKIAKAQQEEARLSFEQTLLNAGSEVNNALVQYQTARDKSEYFTKQVASLENAARSTRLLMKHGNTTYLDFGRIPFLPDRIQLF
;
A
#
# COMPACT_ATOMS: atom_id res chain seq x y z
N VAL A 1 0.66 -24.98 -3.40
CA VAL A 1 -0.52 -24.25 -3.93
C VAL A 1 -1.38 -25.27 -4.63
N GLU A 2 -2.52 -25.65 -4.04
CA GLU A 2 -3.40 -26.67 -4.61
C GLU A 2 -4.02 -26.17 -5.92
N PRO A 3 -3.68 -26.77 -7.07
CA PRO A 3 -4.36 -26.49 -8.34
C PRO A 3 -5.86 -26.87 -8.30
N GLU A 4 -6.27 -27.59 -7.29
CA GLU A 4 -7.61 -28.12 -7.09
C GLU A 4 -8.69 -27.04 -6.86
N ARG A 5 -8.33 -25.87 -6.27
CA ARG A 5 -9.29 -24.75 -6.08
C ARG A 5 -9.56 -23.98 -7.35
N ALA A 6 -8.52 -23.68 -8.13
CA ALA A 6 -8.71 -23.09 -9.46
C ALA A 6 -9.52 -24.04 -10.35
N THR A 7 -9.26 -25.36 -10.26
CA THR A 7 -10.02 -26.39 -10.99
C THR A 7 -11.46 -26.52 -10.49
N LYS A 8 -11.73 -26.42 -9.17
CA LYS A 8 -13.11 -26.42 -8.61
C LYS A 8 -13.89 -25.15 -8.97
N LEU A 9 -13.20 -23.98 -9.02
CA LEU A 9 -13.83 -22.73 -9.47
C LEU A 9 -14.14 -22.79 -10.97
N LEU A 10 -13.22 -23.28 -11.78
CA LEU A 10 -13.42 -23.54 -13.21
C LEU A 10 -14.52 -24.56 -13.45
N ALA A 11 -14.60 -25.63 -12.64
CA ALA A 11 -15.66 -26.63 -12.74
C ALA A 11 -17.06 -26.07 -12.39
N ARG A 12 -17.17 -25.22 -11.37
CA ARG A 12 -18.43 -24.50 -11.04
C ARG A 12 -18.86 -23.53 -12.14
N LEU A 13 -17.91 -22.84 -12.78
CA LEU A 13 -18.17 -21.93 -13.90
C LEU A 13 -18.55 -22.67 -15.18
N CYS A 14 -18.03 -23.90 -15.40
CA CYS A 14 -18.36 -24.72 -16.58
C CYS A 14 -19.75 -25.34 -16.57
N LEU A 15 -20.46 -25.38 -15.43
CA LEU A 15 -21.77 -26.03 -15.29
C LEU A 15 -22.99 -25.11 -15.54
N GLN A 16 -22.78 -23.82 -15.88
CA GLN A 16 -23.89 -22.92 -16.19
C GLN A 16 -24.29 -23.00 -17.67
N PRO A 17 -25.58 -23.15 -17.99
CA PRO A 17 -26.07 -23.24 -19.38
C PRO A 17 -25.82 -21.93 -20.12
N ALA A 18 -25.18 -22.04 -21.29
CA ALA A 18 -24.76 -20.93 -22.13
C ALA A 18 -25.94 -20.30 -22.88
N GLY A 19 -26.57 -19.27 -22.29
CA GLY A 19 -27.44 -18.34 -23.01
C GLY A 19 -26.75 -16.96 -23.10
N ALA A 20 -26.79 -16.30 -24.24
CA ALA A 20 -26.15 -14.98 -24.43
C ALA A 20 -26.60 -13.94 -23.39
N GLY A 21 -27.87 -13.96 -22.98
CA GLY A 21 -28.42 -13.12 -21.91
C GLY A 21 -27.83 -13.44 -20.51
N HIS A 22 -27.57 -14.71 -20.23
CA HIS A 22 -26.96 -15.15 -18.98
C HIS A 22 -25.49 -14.79 -18.90
N ALA A 23 -24.73 -14.89 -20.01
CA ALA A 23 -23.33 -14.50 -20.06
C ALA A 23 -23.15 -12.99 -19.86
N GLY A 24 -24.00 -12.16 -20.46
CA GLY A 24 -24.00 -10.70 -20.25
C GLY A 24 -24.31 -10.32 -18.81
N GLY A 25 -25.35 -10.91 -18.19
CA GLY A 25 -25.69 -10.69 -16.79
C GLY A 25 -24.63 -11.20 -15.82
N GLY A 26 -24.02 -12.36 -16.09
CA GLY A 26 -22.92 -12.90 -15.30
C GLY A 26 -21.68 -12.00 -15.33
N ARG A 27 -21.29 -11.51 -16.50
CA ARG A 27 -20.20 -10.55 -16.66
C ARG A 27 -20.46 -9.26 -15.89
N ALA A 28 -21.66 -8.67 -16.00
CA ALA A 28 -22.01 -7.45 -15.29
C ALA A 28 -21.94 -7.62 -13.76
N LYS A 29 -22.38 -8.76 -13.24
CA LYS A 29 -22.25 -9.10 -11.81
C LYS A 29 -20.78 -9.23 -11.39
N ALA A 30 -19.94 -9.85 -12.19
CA ALA A 30 -18.51 -9.97 -11.91
C ALA A 30 -17.81 -8.60 -11.94
N VAL A 31 -18.18 -7.70 -12.87
CA VAL A 31 -17.68 -6.31 -12.88
C VAL A 31 -18.08 -5.55 -11.62
N LEU A 32 -19.35 -5.67 -11.19
CA LEU A 32 -19.82 -5.05 -9.95
C LEU A 32 -19.10 -5.60 -8.72
N ALA A 33 -18.92 -6.92 -8.65
CA ALA A 33 -18.16 -7.54 -7.55
C ALA A 33 -16.70 -7.06 -7.54
N GLN A 34 -16.04 -6.99 -8.69
CA GLN A 34 -14.70 -6.47 -8.81
C GLN A 34 -14.59 -5.02 -8.32
N SER A 35 -15.57 -4.16 -8.66
CA SER A 35 -15.59 -2.77 -8.20
C SER A 35 -15.69 -2.64 -6.68
N ARG A 36 -16.45 -3.53 -6.03
CA ARG A 36 -16.54 -3.59 -4.56
C ARG A 36 -15.23 -4.04 -3.91
N GLU A 37 -14.56 -5.02 -4.49
CA GLU A 37 -13.24 -5.45 -4.01
C GLU A 37 -12.20 -4.33 -4.20
N TYR A 38 -12.30 -3.54 -5.28
CA TYR A 38 -11.45 -2.38 -5.47
C TYR A 38 -11.70 -1.29 -4.42
N GLU A 39 -12.95 -1.00 -4.06
CA GLU A 39 -13.29 -0.10 -2.96
C GLU A 39 -12.64 -0.56 -1.65
N GLN A 40 -12.75 -1.85 -1.32
CA GLN A 40 -12.13 -2.42 -0.12
C GLN A 40 -10.59 -2.37 -0.18
N ALA A 41 -10.00 -2.56 -1.36
CA ALA A 41 -8.55 -2.43 -1.56
C ALA A 41 -8.08 -1.00 -1.26
N VAL A 42 -8.79 0.01 -1.77
CA VAL A 42 -8.49 1.43 -1.52
C VAL A 42 -8.63 1.78 -0.04
N GLN A 43 -9.66 1.30 0.64
CA GLN A 43 -9.82 1.49 2.08
C GLN A 43 -8.65 0.90 2.88
N THR A 44 -8.25 -0.33 2.56
CA THR A 44 -7.12 -1.00 3.21
C THR A 44 -5.80 -0.26 2.96
N GLN A 45 -5.59 0.20 1.73
CA GLN A 45 -4.41 0.98 1.37
C GLN A 45 -4.37 2.34 2.10
N LEU A 46 -5.52 3.00 2.23
CA LEU A 46 -5.64 4.26 2.97
C LEU A 46 -5.30 4.08 4.45
N VAL A 47 -5.87 3.06 5.10
CA VAL A 47 -5.58 2.73 6.51
C VAL A 47 -4.07 2.45 6.69
N SER A 48 -3.47 1.66 5.80
CA SER A 48 -2.03 1.37 5.84
C SER A 48 -1.18 2.63 5.65
N ALA A 49 -1.56 3.50 4.70
CA ALA A 49 -0.84 4.76 4.45
C ALA A 49 -0.92 5.71 5.65
N VAL A 50 -2.09 5.85 6.27
CA VAL A 50 -2.27 6.66 7.48
C VAL A 50 -1.44 6.11 8.63
N ALA A 51 -1.48 4.80 8.87
CA ALA A 51 -0.70 4.18 9.93
C ALA A 51 0.81 4.36 9.71
N ASN A 52 1.32 4.12 8.50
CA ASN A 52 2.73 4.30 8.17
C ASN A 52 3.19 5.75 8.37
N ASN A 53 2.43 6.73 7.89
CA ASN A 53 2.77 8.14 8.10
C ASN A 53 2.72 8.53 9.58
N TYR A 54 1.74 8.02 10.34
CA TYR A 54 1.63 8.29 11.78
C TYR A 54 2.84 7.75 12.56
N TYR A 55 3.23 6.49 12.34
CA TYR A 55 4.41 5.92 13.00
C TYR A 55 5.72 6.56 12.52
N THR A 56 5.79 7.00 11.26
CA THR A 56 6.92 7.79 10.76
C THR A 56 7.04 9.12 11.49
N LEU A 57 5.92 9.81 11.76
CA LEU A 57 5.93 11.04 12.57
C LEU A 57 6.40 10.79 14.00
N LEU A 58 5.92 9.73 14.66
CA LEU A 58 6.39 9.38 16.01
C LEU A 58 7.89 9.12 16.04
N MET A 59 8.42 8.41 15.04
CA MET A 59 9.85 8.15 14.89
C MET A 59 10.64 9.47 14.70
N LEU A 60 10.18 10.35 13.82
CA LEU A 60 10.83 11.62 13.55
C LEU A 60 10.81 12.56 14.77
N ASP A 61 9.73 12.57 15.55
CA ASP A 61 9.65 13.33 16.81
C ASP A 61 10.64 12.82 17.85
N ALA A 62 10.74 11.50 18.03
CA ALA A 62 11.73 10.91 18.91
C ALA A 62 13.17 11.25 18.45
N GLN A 63 13.42 11.19 17.15
CA GLN A 63 14.71 11.55 16.57
C GLN A 63 15.01 13.04 16.74
N LEU A 64 14.01 13.92 16.61
CA LEU A 64 14.16 15.36 16.84
C LEU A 64 14.48 15.66 18.31
N GLU A 65 13.83 14.98 19.28
CA GLU A 65 14.10 15.12 20.71
C GLU A 65 15.55 14.76 21.04
N ILE A 66 16.02 13.59 20.54
CA ILE A 66 17.40 13.13 20.72
C ILE A 66 18.39 14.10 20.06
N SER A 67 18.13 14.51 18.82
CA SER A 67 19.03 15.41 18.09
C SER A 67 19.12 16.80 18.73
N THR A 68 18.02 17.29 19.33
CA THR A 68 18.00 18.55 20.06
C THR A 68 18.84 18.45 21.36
N ALA A 69 18.72 17.35 22.10
CA ALA A 69 19.55 17.10 23.27
C ALA A 69 21.04 16.97 22.90
N THR A 70 21.32 16.34 21.77
CA THR A 70 22.68 16.20 21.22
C THR A 70 23.25 17.56 20.80
N GLU A 71 22.44 18.42 20.15
CA GLU A 71 22.87 19.79 19.80
C GLU A 71 23.29 20.59 21.05
N ALA A 72 22.46 20.56 22.09
CA ALA A 72 22.75 21.28 23.35
C ALA A 72 24.08 20.81 23.95
N ALA A 73 24.32 19.53 23.98
CA ALA A 73 25.58 18.98 24.51
C ALA A 73 26.82 19.32 23.65
N TRP A 74 26.67 19.35 22.34
CA TRP A 74 27.76 19.80 21.46
C TRP A 74 28.02 21.30 21.57
N ALA A 75 27.01 22.13 21.84
CA ALA A 75 27.16 23.54 22.12
C ALA A 75 28.05 23.77 23.38
N GLU A 76 27.80 23.00 24.45
CA GLU A 76 28.65 23.00 25.64
C GLU A 76 30.08 22.54 25.33
N SER A 77 30.22 21.49 24.51
CA SER A 77 31.51 20.97 24.08
C SER A 77 32.33 22.02 23.30
N VAL A 78 31.67 22.74 22.38
CA VAL A 78 32.32 23.85 21.64
C VAL A 78 32.81 24.93 22.62
N THR A 79 31.99 25.29 23.61
CA THR A 79 32.33 26.30 24.60
C THR A 79 33.53 25.85 25.43
N ALA A 80 33.54 24.61 25.91
CA ALA A 80 34.65 24.03 26.65
C ALA A 80 35.94 23.95 25.80
N THR A 81 35.84 23.49 24.55
CA THR A 81 37.02 23.41 23.65
C THR A 81 37.57 24.78 23.33
N ARG A 82 36.76 25.82 23.21
CA ARG A 82 37.19 27.20 23.02
C ARG A 82 37.96 27.72 24.22
N ALA A 83 37.50 27.43 25.44
CA ALA A 83 38.22 27.77 26.68
C ALA A 83 39.55 27.01 26.79
N MET A 84 39.57 25.72 26.46
CA MET A 84 40.82 24.92 26.44
C MET A 84 41.82 25.44 25.40
N LYS A 85 41.37 25.88 24.23
CA LYS A 85 42.24 26.54 23.23
C LYS A 85 42.84 27.81 23.79
N ALA A 86 42.05 28.66 24.47
CA ALA A 86 42.56 29.88 25.10
C ALA A 86 43.62 29.58 26.16
N ALA A 87 43.54 28.43 26.83
CA ALA A 87 44.51 27.93 27.79
C ALA A 87 45.73 27.21 27.13
N GLY A 88 45.78 27.12 25.80
CA GLY A 88 46.87 26.45 25.07
C GLY A 88 46.79 24.90 25.08
N MET A 89 45.69 24.32 25.57
CA MET A 89 45.54 22.87 25.74
C MET A 89 45.01 22.15 24.49
N VAL A 90 44.38 22.90 23.55
CA VAL A 90 43.81 22.38 22.31
C VAL A 90 44.26 23.25 21.14
N THR A 91 44.49 22.62 19.98
CA THR A 91 44.89 23.29 18.74
C THR A 91 43.67 23.95 18.04
N GLU A 92 43.97 24.93 17.13
CA GLU A 92 42.94 25.52 16.25
C GLU A 92 42.18 24.45 15.46
N ALA A 93 42.91 23.45 14.94
CA ALA A 93 42.32 22.34 14.21
C ALA A 93 41.30 21.55 15.06
N GLY A 94 41.61 21.34 16.35
CA GLY A 94 40.70 20.65 17.27
C GLY A 94 39.42 21.45 17.54
N LEU A 95 39.51 22.76 17.70
CA LEU A 95 38.34 23.63 17.84
C LEU A 95 37.50 23.62 16.54
N ALA A 96 38.14 23.83 15.40
CA ALA A 96 37.44 23.83 14.11
C ALA A 96 36.70 22.50 13.83
N GLN A 97 37.30 21.36 14.20
CA GLN A 97 36.65 20.05 14.08
C GLN A 97 35.38 19.93 14.97
N THR A 98 35.47 20.43 16.21
CA THR A 98 34.35 20.43 17.16
C THR A 98 33.21 21.34 16.67
N GLU A 99 33.54 22.53 16.17
CA GLU A 99 32.57 23.46 15.59
C GLU A 99 31.95 22.90 14.32
N ALA A 100 32.69 22.24 13.43
CA ALA A 100 32.19 21.58 12.26
C ALA A 100 31.13 20.49 12.60
N THR A 101 31.43 19.69 13.63
CA THR A 101 30.49 18.66 14.11
C THR A 101 29.21 19.29 14.66
N TYR A 102 29.32 20.34 15.45
CA TYR A 102 28.20 21.11 15.97
C TYR A 102 27.29 21.66 14.83
N TYR A 103 27.89 22.29 13.83
CA TYR A 103 27.13 22.79 12.68
C TYR A 103 26.49 21.68 11.86
N ASN A 104 27.12 20.51 11.72
CA ASN A 104 26.52 19.35 11.06
C ASN A 104 25.25 18.86 11.78
N ILE A 105 25.29 18.81 13.12
CA ILE A 105 24.10 18.44 13.92
C ILE A 105 22.98 19.47 13.74
N ARG A 106 23.30 20.75 13.71
CA ARG A 106 22.32 21.81 13.46
C ARG A 106 21.67 21.71 12.08
N THR A 107 22.46 21.36 11.05
CA THR A 107 21.91 21.12 9.71
C THR A 107 20.95 19.94 9.72
N SER A 108 21.32 18.82 10.34
CA SER A 108 20.46 17.65 10.46
C SER A 108 19.15 17.94 11.23
N LEU A 109 19.16 18.85 12.20
CA LEU A 109 17.93 19.30 12.88
C LEU A 109 16.97 20.06 11.96
N LEU A 110 17.51 20.86 11.03
CA LEU A 110 16.69 21.54 10.03
C LEU A 110 16.06 20.54 9.07
N ASP A 111 16.84 19.55 8.62
CA ASP A 111 16.36 18.46 7.75
C ASP A 111 15.24 17.65 8.42
N LEU A 112 15.38 17.35 9.72
CA LEU A 112 14.34 16.65 10.48
C LEU A 112 13.05 17.46 10.58
N LYS A 113 13.14 18.76 10.84
CA LYS A 113 11.96 19.64 10.87
C LYS A 113 11.27 19.72 9.52
N GLU A 114 12.04 19.76 8.44
CA GLU A 114 11.48 19.70 7.08
C GLU A 114 10.76 18.38 6.84
N GLN A 115 11.36 17.24 7.19
CA GLN A 115 10.75 15.93 7.03
C GLN A 115 9.45 15.79 7.84
N ILE A 116 9.42 16.28 9.09
CA ILE A 116 8.20 16.30 9.91
C ILE A 116 7.10 17.07 9.18
N ASN A 117 7.40 18.28 8.69
CA ASN A 117 6.42 19.08 7.98
C ASN A 117 5.92 18.39 6.70
N GLN A 118 6.80 17.74 5.94
CA GLN A 118 6.43 16.98 4.74
C GLN A 118 5.47 15.82 5.07
N VAL A 119 5.74 15.07 6.14
CA VAL A 119 4.88 13.96 6.55
C VAL A 119 3.55 14.46 7.14
N GLU A 120 3.54 15.57 7.89
CA GLU A 120 2.31 16.21 8.35
C GLU A 120 1.42 16.68 7.19
N ASN A 121 2.02 17.27 6.16
CA ASN A 121 1.32 17.67 4.95
C ASN A 121 0.75 16.45 4.19
N ALA A 122 1.54 15.38 4.07
CA ALA A 122 1.08 14.14 3.45
C ALA A 122 -0.09 13.51 4.21
N LEU A 123 -0.05 13.53 5.53
CA LEU A 123 -1.13 13.01 6.37
C LEU A 123 -2.39 13.90 6.29
N SER A 124 -2.22 15.23 6.29
CA SER A 124 -3.34 16.18 6.11
C SER A 124 -4.03 15.95 4.76
N LEU A 125 -3.26 15.71 3.69
CA LEU A 125 -3.80 15.39 2.37
C LEU A 125 -4.60 14.09 2.38
N LEU A 126 -4.13 13.04 3.07
CA LEU A 126 -4.85 11.77 3.21
C LEU A 126 -6.16 11.94 4.01
N LEU A 127 -6.21 12.87 4.95
CA LEU A 127 -7.40 13.20 5.72
C LEU A 127 -8.33 14.17 5.01
N PHE A 128 -7.97 14.61 3.80
CA PHE A 128 -8.70 15.62 3.03
C PHE A 128 -8.87 16.95 3.80
N ASP A 129 -7.82 17.35 4.51
CA ASP A 129 -7.79 18.56 5.32
C ASP A 129 -6.65 19.50 4.86
N VAL A 130 -6.73 20.78 5.29
CA VAL A 130 -5.65 21.73 5.03
C VAL A 130 -4.40 21.35 5.83
N PRO A 131 -3.19 21.69 5.33
CA PRO A 131 -1.95 21.44 6.05
C PRO A 131 -2.00 22.00 7.47
N GLN A 132 -1.83 21.16 8.47
CA GLN A 132 -1.89 21.51 9.88
C GLN A 132 -1.02 20.59 10.72
N ASN A 133 -0.66 21.08 11.91
CA ASN A 133 0.03 20.26 12.90
C ASN A 133 -0.91 19.17 13.43
N ILE A 134 -0.49 17.92 13.32
CA ILE A 134 -1.29 16.77 13.72
C ILE A 134 -1.00 16.42 15.17
N ARG A 135 -2.04 16.38 15.99
CA ARG A 135 -1.93 15.92 17.38
C ARG A 135 -1.57 14.44 17.41
N ARG A 136 -0.50 14.11 18.12
CA ARG A 136 0.03 12.74 18.19
C ARG A 136 0.51 12.40 19.59
N GLY A 137 0.60 11.11 19.87
CA GLY A 137 1.15 10.59 21.13
C GLY A 137 2.68 10.53 21.07
N LYS A 138 3.27 9.86 22.05
CA LYS A 138 4.70 9.54 22.07
C LYS A 138 4.93 8.11 21.62
N LEU A 139 6.10 7.84 21.03
CA LEU A 139 6.49 6.50 20.57
C LEU A 139 6.52 5.49 21.73
N GLU A 140 6.99 5.93 22.90
CA GLU A 140 7.11 5.12 24.14
C GLU A 140 5.77 4.59 24.67
N GLY A 141 4.65 5.21 24.30
CA GLY A 141 3.30 4.80 24.73
C GLY A 141 2.64 3.78 23.81
N GLN A 142 3.30 3.35 22.73
CA GLN A 142 2.72 2.45 21.73
C GLN A 142 2.89 0.99 22.17
N GLN A 143 1.78 0.24 22.19
CA GLN A 143 1.81 -1.21 22.40
C GLN A 143 1.69 -1.92 21.06
N LEU A 144 2.73 -2.65 20.70
CA LEU A 144 2.71 -3.49 19.50
C LEU A 144 2.13 -4.88 19.87
N PRO A 145 1.39 -5.53 18.95
CA PRO A 145 0.89 -6.89 19.18
C PRO A 145 2.09 -7.84 19.35
N GLU A 146 2.08 -8.60 20.46
CA GLU A 146 3.20 -9.48 20.82
C GLU A 146 3.29 -10.74 19.95
N ASP A 147 2.15 -11.25 19.45
CA ASP A 147 2.08 -12.52 18.73
C ASP A 147 1.53 -12.33 17.31
N LEU A 148 2.42 -12.13 16.34
CA LEU A 148 2.11 -12.41 14.96
C LEU A 148 2.48 -13.87 14.66
N PHE A 149 1.47 -14.71 14.47
CA PHE A 149 1.67 -16.14 14.17
C PHE A 149 2.47 -16.29 12.87
N VAL A 150 3.56 -17.08 12.97
CA VAL A 150 4.35 -17.48 11.80
C VAL A 150 3.51 -18.44 10.97
N GLY A 151 3.17 -18.03 9.76
CA GLY A 151 2.41 -18.81 8.81
C GLY A 151 0.98 -18.29 8.62
N VAL A 152 0.78 -17.51 7.57
CA VAL A 152 -0.56 -17.09 7.14
C VAL A 152 -1.19 -18.26 6.37
N PRO A 153 -2.30 -18.85 6.88
CA PRO A 153 -3.01 -19.88 6.12
C PRO A 153 -3.41 -19.34 4.75
N LEU A 154 -3.27 -20.16 3.70
CA LEU A 154 -3.72 -19.81 2.34
C LEU A 154 -5.18 -19.29 2.32
N GLN A 155 -5.98 -19.70 3.32
CA GLN A 155 -7.35 -19.25 3.48
C GLN A 155 -7.45 -17.74 3.78
N MET A 156 -6.46 -17.14 4.45
CA MET A 156 -6.42 -15.69 4.69
C MET A 156 -6.07 -14.90 3.43
N LEU A 157 -5.24 -15.46 2.53
CA LEU A 157 -4.96 -14.84 1.23
C LEU A 157 -6.21 -14.73 0.36
N ALA A 158 -7.14 -15.68 0.49
CA ALA A 158 -8.42 -15.63 -0.24
C ALA A 158 -9.35 -14.48 0.21
N ASN A 159 -9.09 -13.84 1.34
CA ASN A 159 -9.84 -12.69 1.82
C ASN A 159 -9.24 -11.34 1.37
N ARG A 160 -8.08 -11.35 0.73
CA ARG A 160 -7.44 -10.13 0.23
C ARG A 160 -8.24 -9.55 -0.94
N PRO A 161 -8.49 -8.23 -0.94
CA PRO A 161 -9.28 -7.60 -2.00
C PRO A 161 -8.63 -7.68 -3.39
N ASP A 162 -7.29 -7.65 -3.48
CA ASP A 162 -6.54 -7.79 -4.73
C ASP A 162 -6.68 -9.18 -5.33
N VAL A 163 -6.61 -10.24 -4.51
CA VAL A 163 -6.83 -11.63 -4.93
C VAL A 163 -8.27 -11.83 -5.39
N ARG A 164 -9.25 -11.31 -4.65
CA ARG A 164 -10.67 -11.36 -5.04
C ARG A 164 -10.95 -10.57 -6.31
N SER A 165 -10.32 -9.41 -6.49
CA SER A 165 -10.44 -8.63 -7.71
C SER A 165 -9.92 -9.40 -8.93
N ALA A 166 -8.77 -10.09 -8.80
CA ALA A 166 -8.21 -10.93 -9.85
C ALA A 166 -9.11 -12.16 -10.14
N GLU A 167 -9.72 -12.76 -9.13
CA GLU A 167 -10.74 -13.82 -9.28
C GLU A 167 -11.96 -13.33 -10.09
N GLN A 168 -12.47 -12.13 -9.79
CA GLN A 168 -13.58 -11.55 -10.55
C GLN A 168 -13.17 -11.19 -11.99
N ALA A 169 -11.93 -10.79 -12.24
CA ALA A 169 -11.42 -10.59 -13.59
C ALA A 169 -11.38 -11.90 -14.39
N LEU A 170 -10.97 -13.01 -13.77
CA LEU A 170 -11.04 -14.34 -14.38
C LEU A 170 -12.48 -14.74 -14.69
N ALA A 171 -13.41 -14.49 -13.78
CA ALA A 171 -14.84 -14.73 -14.00
C ALA A 171 -15.40 -13.91 -15.20
N GLN A 172 -14.98 -12.65 -15.33
CA GLN A 172 -15.37 -11.81 -16.49
C GLN A 172 -14.83 -12.38 -17.79
N ALA A 173 -13.57 -12.82 -17.85
CA ALA A 173 -12.96 -13.43 -19.03
C ALA A 173 -13.69 -14.75 -19.42
N PHE A 174 -14.11 -15.55 -18.41
CA PHE A 174 -14.92 -16.74 -18.63
C PHE A 174 -16.29 -16.40 -19.26
N TYR A 175 -17.01 -15.41 -18.73
CA TYR A 175 -18.29 -14.98 -19.30
C TYR A 175 -18.12 -14.38 -20.70
N THR A 176 -17.00 -13.68 -20.95
CA THR A 176 -16.65 -13.17 -22.28
C THR A 176 -16.44 -14.31 -23.27
N THR A 177 -15.74 -15.37 -22.87
CA THR A 177 -15.56 -16.57 -23.69
C THR A 177 -16.90 -17.27 -23.99
N ASN A 178 -17.80 -17.34 -23.00
CA ASN A 178 -19.14 -17.90 -23.20
C ASN A 178 -20.00 -17.03 -24.13
N SER A 179 -19.87 -15.71 -24.05
CA SER A 179 -20.51 -14.79 -24.98
C SER A 179 -20.00 -14.98 -26.42
N ALA A 180 -18.67 -15.15 -26.59
CA ALA A 180 -18.09 -15.45 -27.91
C ALA A 180 -18.55 -16.82 -28.45
N ARG A 181 -18.77 -17.83 -27.59
CA ARG A 181 -19.37 -19.12 -27.98
C ARG A 181 -20.85 -18.98 -28.41
N SER A 182 -21.60 -18.10 -27.74
CA SER A 182 -23.03 -17.91 -28.07
C SER A 182 -23.23 -17.32 -29.47
N ALA A 183 -22.22 -16.64 -30.05
CA ALA A 183 -22.27 -16.12 -31.42
C ALA A 183 -22.37 -17.22 -32.51
N PHE A 184 -22.14 -18.49 -32.15
CA PHE A 184 -22.31 -19.65 -33.05
C PHE A 184 -23.76 -20.22 -33.04
N TYR A 185 -24.60 -19.74 -32.14
CA TYR A 185 -25.98 -20.16 -32.01
C TYR A 185 -26.95 -19.12 -32.64
N PRO A 186 -28.13 -19.54 -33.06
CA PRO A 186 -29.14 -18.62 -33.57
C PRO A 186 -29.54 -17.57 -32.52
N SER A 187 -29.62 -16.31 -32.91
CA SER A 187 -30.17 -15.24 -32.08
C SER A 187 -31.67 -15.02 -32.39
N ILE A 188 -32.48 -14.90 -31.35
CA ILE A 188 -33.89 -14.54 -31.45
C ILE A 188 -34.04 -13.08 -31.07
N THR A 189 -34.48 -12.25 -32.00
CA THR A 189 -34.78 -10.85 -31.76
C THR A 189 -36.28 -10.64 -31.79
N LEU A 190 -36.83 -10.12 -30.67
CA LEU A 190 -38.22 -9.72 -30.57
C LEU A 190 -38.29 -8.20 -30.66
N SER A 191 -38.94 -7.66 -31.66
CA SER A 191 -39.16 -6.23 -31.82
C SER A 191 -40.67 -5.95 -31.84
N GLY A 192 -41.06 -4.91 -31.11
CA GLY A 192 -42.45 -4.45 -31.08
C GLY A 192 -42.52 -2.94 -31.26
N SER A 193 -43.46 -2.47 -32.02
CA SER A 193 -43.80 -1.07 -32.12
C SER A 193 -45.30 -0.86 -31.91
N ALA A 194 -45.64 0.18 -31.17
CA ALA A 194 -47.00 0.63 -30.97
C ALA A 194 -47.09 2.11 -31.31
N GLY A 195 -48.09 2.49 -32.09
CA GLY A 195 -48.25 3.88 -32.52
C GLY A 195 -49.66 4.21 -32.94
N TRP A 196 -49.95 5.48 -33.00
CA TRP A 196 -51.19 6.02 -33.53
C TRP A 196 -50.92 6.59 -34.91
N THR A 197 -51.65 6.15 -35.94
CA THR A 197 -51.55 6.70 -37.29
C THR A 197 -52.72 7.61 -37.54
N ASN A 198 -52.38 8.86 -37.92
CA ASN A 198 -53.36 9.82 -38.43
C ASN A 198 -53.17 9.87 -39.94
N SER A 199 -54.12 9.35 -40.72
CA SER A 199 -54.02 9.27 -42.16
C SER A 199 -54.79 10.38 -42.86
N ALA A 200 -54.80 11.62 -42.35
CA ALA A 200 -55.32 12.75 -43.10
C ALA A 200 -54.63 14.01 -42.61
N GLY A 201 -54.01 14.74 -43.53
CA GLY A 201 -53.50 16.05 -43.28
C GLY A 201 -54.56 16.98 -42.73
N ALA A 202 -54.17 17.78 -41.76
CA ALA A 202 -54.82 18.99 -41.25
C ALA A 202 -56.24 18.84 -40.70
N LEU A 203 -56.39 19.13 -39.42
CA LEU A 203 -57.57 19.72 -38.77
C LEU A 203 -58.79 18.84 -38.40
N ILE A 204 -58.76 17.52 -38.46
CA ILE A 204 -59.81 16.74 -37.85
C ILE A 204 -59.16 15.79 -36.83
N VAL A 205 -59.48 15.98 -35.54
CA VAL A 205 -59.16 15.06 -34.44
C VAL A 205 -60.03 13.81 -34.64
N ASN A 206 -59.58 12.95 -35.53
CA ASN A 206 -60.06 11.57 -35.57
C ASN A 206 -59.08 10.78 -34.74
N PRO A 207 -59.46 10.07 -33.65
CA PRO A 207 -58.55 9.20 -32.92
C PRO A 207 -58.05 8.15 -33.90
N GLY A 208 -56.84 8.39 -34.41
CA GLY A 208 -56.20 7.55 -35.41
C GLY A 208 -56.18 6.09 -34.98
N LYS A 209 -56.10 5.20 -35.93
CA LYS A 209 -56.06 3.77 -35.65
C LYS A 209 -54.83 3.44 -34.84
N PHE A 210 -55.02 2.80 -33.70
CA PHE A 210 -53.92 2.20 -32.94
C PHE A 210 -53.34 1.03 -33.73
N ILE A 211 -52.07 1.08 -34.06
CA ILE A 211 -51.36 -0.02 -34.73
C ILE A 211 -50.32 -0.53 -33.76
N ALA A 212 -50.40 -1.79 -33.43
CA ALA A 212 -49.37 -2.52 -32.70
C ALA A 212 -48.82 -3.63 -33.60
N THR A 213 -47.52 -3.67 -33.78
CA THR A 213 -46.81 -4.72 -34.51
C THR A 213 -45.82 -5.41 -33.61
N ALA A 214 -45.81 -6.74 -33.62
CA ALA A 214 -44.80 -7.56 -32.96
C ALA A 214 -44.14 -8.47 -34.01
N VAL A 215 -42.83 -8.43 -34.11
CA VAL A 215 -42.04 -9.24 -35.05
C VAL A 215 -41.01 -10.03 -34.27
N ALA A 216 -41.03 -11.36 -34.41
CA ALA A 216 -39.97 -12.23 -33.93
C ALA A 216 -39.10 -12.66 -35.12
N SER A 217 -37.81 -12.41 -35.07
CA SER A 217 -36.87 -12.84 -36.09
C SER A 217 -35.83 -13.78 -35.50
N LEU A 218 -35.52 -14.86 -36.22
CA LEU A 218 -34.47 -15.80 -35.92
C LEU A 218 -33.33 -15.58 -36.94
N THR A 219 -32.16 -15.22 -36.44
CA THR A 219 -31.01 -14.94 -37.30
C THR A 219 -29.81 -15.78 -36.86
N GLN A 220 -29.20 -16.50 -37.82
CA GLN A 220 -27.98 -17.24 -37.61
C GLN A 220 -26.99 -16.90 -38.73
N PRO A 221 -25.82 -16.30 -38.40
CA PRO A 221 -24.77 -16.05 -39.35
C PRO A 221 -24.03 -17.35 -39.69
N LEU A 222 -24.26 -17.89 -40.91
CA LEU A 222 -23.55 -19.08 -41.40
C LEU A 222 -22.15 -18.76 -41.93
N PHE A 223 -22.00 -17.59 -42.55
CA PHE A 223 -20.74 -17.12 -43.15
C PHE A 223 -20.42 -15.72 -42.65
N ASN A 224 -19.49 -15.60 -41.71
CA ASN A 224 -19.02 -14.32 -41.15
C ASN A 224 -17.51 -14.10 -41.31
N ARG A 225 -16.98 -14.47 -42.50
CA ARG A 225 -15.55 -14.27 -42.84
C ARG A 225 -14.55 -14.75 -41.77
N GLY A 226 -14.89 -15.76 -41.00
CA GLY A 226 -14.06 -16.27 -39.90
C GLY A 226 -14.07 -15.41 -38.62
N GLN A 227 -14.83 -14.30 -38.56
CA GLN A 227 -14.84 -13.37 -37.44
C GLN A 227 -15.24 -14.05 -36.11
N ASN A 228 -16.28 -14.89 -36.10
CA ASN A 228 -16.70 -15.60 -34.89
C ASN A 228 -15.63 -16.55 -34.37
N ILE A 229 -14.91 -17.23 -35.29
CA ILE A 229 -13.79 -18.12 -34.94
C ILE A 229 -12.64 -17.31 -34.33
N ALA A 230 -12.29 -16.18 -34.95
CA ALA A 230 -11.25 -15.27 -34.43
C ALA A 230 -11.61 -14.73 -33.04
N GLN A 231 -12.84 -14.23 -32.88
CA GLN A 231 -13.35 -13.75 -31.59
C GLN A 231 -13.29 -14.82 -30.49
N LEU A 232 -13.68 -16.06 -30.79
CA LEU A 232 -13.61 -17.15 -29.82
C LEU A 232 -12.15 -17.48 -29.45
N LYS A 233 -11.22 -17.47 -30.42
CA LYS A 233 -9.80 -17.70 -30.16
C LYS A 233 -9.22 -16.59 -29.27
N ILE A 234 -9.54 -15.35 -29.58
CA ILE A 234 -9.11 -14.18 -28.76
C ILE A 234 -9.66 -14.30 -27.34
N ALA A 235 -10.98 -14.56 -27.18
CA ALA A 235 -11.59 -14.69 -25.87
C ALA A 235 -10.98 -15.84 -25.03
N LYS A 236 -10.63 -16.98 -25.66
CA LYS A 236 -9.93 -18.07 -24.98
C LYS A 236 -8.53 -17.68 -24.54
N ALA A 237 -7.78 -16.96 -25.38
CA ALA A 237 -6.45 -16.48 -25.02
C ALA A 237 -6.52 -15.48 -23.86
N GLN A 238 -7.48 -14.55 -23.87
CA GLN A 238 -7.73 -13.61 -22.78
C GLN A 238 -8.17 -14.32 -21.48
N GLN A 239 -8.92 -15.40 -21.57
CA GLN A 239 -9.27 -16.21 -20.40
C GLN A 239 -8.05 -16.90 -19.79
N GLU A 240 -7.14 -17.40 -20.62
CA GLU A 240 -5.90 -18.02 -20.15
C GLU A 240 -4.96 -16.96 -19.54
N GLU A 241 -4.86 -15.80 -20.15
CA GLU A 241 -4.14 -14.63 -19.57
C GLU A 241 -4.68 -14.25 -18.20
N ALA A 242 -6.02 -14.15 -18.06
CA ALA A 242 -6.65 -13.84 -16.77
C ALA A 242 -6.39 -14.93 -15.72
N ARG A 243 -6.31 -16.22 -16.12
CA ARG A 243 -5.97 -17.32 -15.24
C ARG A 243 -4.54 -17.20 -14.71
N LEU A 244 -3.59 -16.96 -15.61
CA LEU A 244 -2.18 -16.77 -15.23
C LEU A 244 -1.98 -15.51 -14.36
N SER A 245 -2.70 -14.43 -14.67
CA SER A 245 -2.70 -13.21 -13.85
C SER A 245 -3.23 -13.45 -12.44
N PHE A 246 -4.30 -14.25 -12.29
CA PHE A 246 -4.81 -14.65 -10.98
C PHE A 246 -3.79 -15.47 -10.19
N GLU A 247 -3.15 -16.47 -10.83
CA GLU A 247 -2.09 -17.26 -10.21
C GLU A 247 -0.90 -16.39 -9.76
N GLN A 248 -0.48 -15.45 -10.61
CA GLN A 248 0.60 -14.51 -10.29
C GLN A 248 0.23 -13.61 -9.11
N THR A 249 -1.01 -13.11 -9.06
CA THR A 249 -1.50 -12.27 -7.94
C THR A 249 -1.48 -13.05 -6.62
N LEU A 250 -1.87 -14.33 -6.65
CA LEU A 250 -1.83 -15.20 -5.47
C LEU A 250 -0.40 -15.43 -4.97
N LEU A 251 0.55 -15.68 -5.89
CA LEU A 251 1.96 -15.86 -5.55
C LEU A 251 2.57 -14.57 -4.98
N ASN A 252 2.26 -13.43 -5.58
CA ASN A 252 2.70 -12.12 -5.10
C ASN A 252 2.17 -11.83 -3.69
N ALA A 253 0.88 -12.10 -3.45
CA ALA A 253 0.26 -11.94 -2.15
C ALA A 253 0.94 -12.82 -1.07
N GLY A 254 1.27 -14.06 -1.41
CA GLY A 254 2.00 -14.97 -0.51
C GLY A 254 3.42 -14.48 -0.21
N SER A 255 4.13 -14.01 -1.24
CA SER A 255 5.49 -13.47 -1.08
C SER A 255 5.48 -12.19 -0.23
N GLU A 256 4.53 -11.29 -0.45
CA GLU A 256 4.39 -10.05 0.32
C GLU A 256 4.18 -10.31 1.81
N VAL A 257 3.28 -11.24 2.15
CA VAL A 257 3.02 -11.62 3.54
C VAL A 257 4.25 -12.25 4.18
N ASN A 258 4.94 -13.16 3.45
CA ASN A 258 6.17 -13.77 3.97
C ASN A 258 7.25 -12.71 4.22
N ASN A 259 7.44 -11.78 3.29
CA ASN A 259 8.41 -10.70 3.43
C ASN A 259 8.07 -9.80 4.63
N ALA A 260 6.79 -9.46 4.84
CA ALA A 260 6.36 -8.66 5.97
C ALA A 260 6.60 -9.36 7.31
N LEU A 261 6.34 -10.67 7.41
CA LEU A 261 6.63 -11.47 8.61
C LEU A 261 8.12 -11.53 8.93
N VAL A 262 8.96 -11.79 7.92
CA VAL A 262 10.42 -11.81 8.09
C VAL A 262 10.93 -10.42 8.51
N GLN A 263 10.40 -9.35 7.91
CA GLN A 263 10.75 -7.98 8.27
C GLN A 263 10.39 -7.66 9.72
N TYR A 264 9.20 -8.09 10.17
CA TYR A 264 8.76 -7.92 11.56
C TYR A 264 9.68 -8.65 12.54
N GLN A 265 9.98 -9.94 12.28
CA GLN A 265 10.89 -10.73 13.13
C GLN A 265 12.28 -10.09 13.18
N THR A 266 12.82 -9.71 12.03
CA THR A 266 14.12 -9.03 11.93
C THR A 266 14.13 -7.70 12.70
N ALA A 267 13.06 -6.92 12.64
CA ALA A 267 12.95 -5.66 13.39
C ALA A 267 12.93 -5.91 14.90
N ARG A 268 12.19 -6.93 15.35
CA ARG A 268 12.14 -7.36 16.76
C ARG A 268 13.51 -7.77 17.28
N ASP A 269 14.22 -8.63 16.53
CA ASP A 269 15.55 -9.10 16.91
C ASP A 269 16.56 -7.93 16.93
N LYS A 270 16.50 -7.03 15.95
CA LYS A 270 17.33 -5.82 15.93
C LYS A 270 17.08 -4.91 17.12
N SER A 271 15.83 -4.76 17.56
CA SER A 271 15.48 -3.93 18.72
C SER A 271 16.19 -4.43 19.98
N GLU A 272 16.23 -5.76 20.19
CA GLU A 272 16.97 -6.34 21.31
C GLU A 272 18.48 -6.04 21.25
N TYR A 273 19.08 -6.19 20.07
CA TYR A 273 20.51 -5.88 19.90
C TYR A 273 20.81 -4.38 20.04
N PHE A 274 19.95 -3.50 19.54
CA PHE A 274 20.11 -2.05 19.73
C PHE A 274 20.04 -1.65 21.20
N THR A 275 19.12 -2.24 21.97
CA THR A 275 19.03 -2.01 23.40
C THR A 275 20.35 -2.37 24.12
N LYS A 276 20.94 -3.53 23.80
CA LYS A 276 22.23 -3.97 24.33
C LYS A 276 23.37 -3.06 23.89
N GLN A 277 23.33 -2.60 22.64
CA GLN A 277 24.33 -1.67 22.08
C GLN A 277 24.30 -0.33 22.83
N VAL A 278 23.11 0.24 23.04
CA VAL A 278 22.95 1.51 23.77
C VAL A 278 23.47 1.38 25.19
N ALA A 279 23.09 0.33 25.92
CA ALA A 279 23.58 0.10 27.28
C ALA A 279 25.11 -0.02 27.33
N SER A 280 25.74 -0.64 26.34
CA SER A 280 27.20 -0.73 26.22
C SER A 280 27.85 0.61 25.94
N LEU A 281 27.26 1.42 25.05
CA LEU A 281 27.74 2.76 24.72
C LEU A 281 27.59 3.73 25.90
N GLU A 282 26.51 3.67 26.66
CA GLU A 282 26.31 4.43 27.89
C GLU A 282 27.37 4.10 28.94
N ASN A 283 27.66 2.80 29.14
CA ASN A 283 28.72 2.37 30.04
C ASN A 283 30.11 2.86 29.58
N ALA A 284 30.38 2.80 28.27
CA ALA A 284 31.63 3.34 27.70
C ALA A 284 31.75 4.85 27.94
N ALA A 285 30.68 5.61 27.65
CA ALA A 285 30.65 7.07 27.86
C ALA A 285 30.87 7.43 29.34
N ARG A 286 30.19 6.69 30.26
CA ARG A 286 30.35 6.89 31.71
C ARG A 286 31.80 6.60 32.17
N SER A 287 32.38 5.51 31.72
CA SER A 287 33.74 5.10 32.04
C SER A 287 34.77 6.13 31.53
N THR A 288 34.61 6.59 30.28
CA THR A 288 35.50 7.60 29.67
C THR A 288 35.39 8.94 30.41
N ARG A 289 34.18 9.37 30.83
CA ARG A 289 33.98 10.57 31.64
C ARG A 289 34.70 10.47 32.99
N LEU A 290 34.71 9.29 33.63
CA LEU A 290 35.46 9.05 34.85
C LEU A 290 36.99 9.08 34.63
N LEU A 291 37.46 8.44 33.54
CA LEU A 291 38.92 8.48 33.20
C LEU A 291 39.41 9.90 32.91
N MET A 292 38.59 10.73 32.26
CA MET A 292 38.91 12.16 32.06
C MET A 292 39.05 12.91 33.39
N LYS A 293 38.16 12.68 34.36
CA LYS A 293 38.24 13.32 35.66
C LYS A 293 39.53 12.95 36.43
N HIS A 294 40.09 11.77 36.17
CA HIS A 294 41.33 11.29 36.80
C HIS A 294 42.60 11.53 35.95
N GLY A 295 42.50 12.25 34.83
CA GLY A 295 43.66 12.65 34.03
C GLY A 295 44.29 11.55 33.17
N ASN A 296 43.62 10.38 33.02
CA ASN A 296 44.16 9.21 32.35
C ASN A 296 43.75 9.06 30.88
N THR A 297 43.06 10.05 30.29
CA THR A 297 42.57 9.97 28.89
C THR A 297 42.58 11.34 28.25
N THR A 298 42.82 11.41 26.92
CA THR A 298 42.84 12.66 26.17
C THR A 298 41.43 13.02 25.73
N TYR A 299 41.12 14.32 25.55
CA TYR A 299 39.87 14.85 25.05
C TYR A 299 39.46 14.27 23.67
N LEU A 300 40.47 13.88 22.86
CA LEU A 300 40.23 13.25 21.54
C LEU A 300 39.57 11.88 21.66
N ASP A 301 39.80 11.13 22.73
CA ASP A 301 39.14 9.83 22.95
C ASP A 301 37.66 9.99 23.35
N PHE A 302 37.33 11.11 24.01
CA PHE A 302 35.94 11.46 24.31
C PHE A 302 35.15 11.83 23.06
N GLY A 303 35.75 12.53 22.10
CA GLY A 303 35.09 12.91 20.83
C GLY A 303 34.80 11.74 19.87
N ARG A 304 35.37 10.53 20.12
CA ARG A 304 35.11 9.31 19.35
C ARG A 304 33.93 8.49 19.83
N ILE A 305 33.43 8.75 21.04
CA ILE A 305 32.28 8.08 21.58
C ILE A 305 31.06 8.87 21.11
N PRO A 306 30.08 8.23 20.45
CA PRO A 306 28.82 8.92 20.10
C PRO A 306 28.21 9.47 21.39
N PHE A 307 27.97 10.78 21.43
CA PHE A 307 27.39 11.45 22.58
C PHE A 307 25.93 10.98 22.72
N LEU A 308 25.67 10.12 23.70
CA LEU A 308 24.33 9.71 24.08
C LEU A 308 23.89 10.60 25.25
N PRO A 309 22.83 11.40 25.11
CA PRO A 309 22.26 12.11 26.26
C PRO A 309 21.75 11.11 27.30
N ASP A 310 21.87 11.48 28.58
CA ASP A 310 21.58 10.61 29.75
C ASP A 310 20.15 10.02 29.83
N ARG A 311 19.32 10.17 28.79
CA ARG A 311 17.90 9.79 28.75
C ARG A 311 17.45 9.05 27.50
N ILE A 312 18.33 8.39 26.77
CA ILE A 312 17.84 7.56 25.66
C ILE A 312 17.49 6.19 26.17
N GLN A 313 16.25 6.02 26.59
CA GLN A 313 15.60 4.71 26.59
C GLN A 313 15.09 4.50 25.16
N LEU A 314 15.87 3.78 24.35
CA LEU A 314 15.42 3.31 23.04
C LEU A 314 14.47 2.12 23.27
N PHE A 315 13.24 2.26 22.80
CA PHE A 315 12.24 1.20 22.71
C PHE A 315 12.30 0.53 21.34
#